data_f936046a502fe103cd4db4931e636504
#
_entry.id   f936046a502fe103cd4db4931e636504
#
_cell.length_a   1.000
_cell.length_b   1.000
_cell.length_c   1.000
_cell.angle_alpha   90.00
_cell.angle_beta   90.00
_cell.angle_gamma   90.00
#
_symmetry.space_group_name_H-M   'P 1'
#
loop_
_entity.id
_entity.type
_entity.pdbx_description
1 polymer ?
#
loop_
_entity_poly.entity_id
_entity_poly.type
_entity_poly.pdbx_seq_one_letter_code
_entity_poly.pdbx_strand_id
1 'polypeptide(L)'
;GSKIRYFPFPGEIVGHPSVLSGSIEEIVKSASKLVSYGGVHGLDLLAYRFVGDVSSLMNAVRSVTDKPVIIAGSIDCKKKILEVMESGARAFTIGTAALNGVYSSEGHNLTSQLRKIIEDVAEIDSKGL
;
A
#
# COMPACT_ATOMS: atom_id res chain seq x y z
N GLY A 1 -5.92 -11.39 25.06
CA GLY A 1 -5.65 -11.61 23.66
C GLY A 1 -4.27 -11.16 23.23
N SER A 2 -3.83 -11.61 22.09
CA SER A 2 -2.57 -11.20 21.51
C SER A 2 -2.59 -9.72 21.11
N LYS A 3 -1.45 -9.05 21.30
CA LYS A 3 -1.24 -7.67 20.81
C LYS A 3 -0.75 -7.67 19.36
N ILE A 4 -0.47 -8.83 18.79
CA ILE A 4 -0.03 -8.96 17.40
C ILE A 4 -1.22 -8.79 16.47
N ARG A 5 -1.06 -7.96 15.46
CA ARG A 5 -2.07 -7.75 14.43
C ARG A 5 -1.64 -8.44 13.14
N TYR A 6 -2.60 -9.08 12.48
CA TYR A 6 -2.33 -9.83 11.26
C TYR A 6 -3.01 -9.16 10.06
N PHE A 7 -2.20 -8.87 9.03
CA PHE A 7 -2.63 -8.20 7.79
C PHE A 7 -2.20 -9.05 6.59
N PRO A 8 -3.01 -10.02 6.18
CA PRO A 8 -2.68 -10.87 5.03
C PRO A 8 -2.78 -10.10 3.71
N PHE A 9 -2.16 -10.66 2.68
CA PHE A 9 -2.18 -10.13 1.33
C PHE A 9 -3.37 -10.69 0.54
N PRO A 10 -4.32 -9.86 0.07
CA PRO A 10 -5.40 -10.35 -0.78
C PRO A 10 -4.90 -10.56 -2.21
N GLY A 11 -5.58 -11.44 -2.93
CA GLY A 11 -5.29 -11.75 -4.32
C GLY A 11 -4.19 -12.79 -4.50
N GLU A 12 -3.79 -13.01 -5.73
CA GLU A 12 -2.74 -13.96 -6.08
C GLU A 12 -1.45 -13.22 -6.42
N ILE A 13 -0.40 -13.51 -5.64
CA ILE A 13 0.91 -12.90 -5.82
C ILE A 13 1.82 -13.91 -6.49
N VAL A 14 2.35 -13.56 -7.67
CA VAL A 14 3.15 -14.45 -8.49
C VAL A 14 4.45 -13.80 -8.94
N GLY A 15 5.43 -14.63 -9.25
CA GLY A 15 6.66 -14.20 -9.89
C GLY A 15 7.68 -13.54 -8.97
N HIS A 16 8.79 -13.16 -9.60
CA HIS A 16 9.93 -12.55 -8.93
C HIS A 16 10.60 -11.56 -9.89
N PRO A 17 10.42 -10.24 -9.71
CA PRO A 17 9.71 -9.57 -8.61
C PRO A 17 8.22 -9.89 -8.59
N SER A 18 7.62 -9.77 -7.41
CA SER A 18 6.22 -10.13 -7.18
C SER A 18 5.26 -9.25 -7.97
N VAL A 19 4.25 -9.87 -8.55
CA VAL A 19 3.17 -9.21 -9.28
C VAL A 19 1.85 -9.63 -8.65
N LEU A 20 0.96 -8.68 -8.44
CA LEU A 20 -0.41 -8.95 -8.01
C LEU A 20 -1.24 -9.23 -9.26
N SER A 21 -1.61 -10.49 -9.46
CA SER A 21 -2.29 -10.96 -10.66
C SER A 21 -3.81 -11.07 -10.46
N GLY A 22 -4.52 -11.27 -11.56
CA GLY A 22 -5.96 -11.42 -11.57
C GLY A 22 -6.70 -10.11 -11.84
N SER A 23 -8.02 -10.21 -11.87
CA SER A 23 -8.88 -9.03 -12.04
C SER A 23 -9.13 -8.32 -10.71
N ILE A 24 -9.60 -7.08 -10.78
CA ILE A 24 -10.04 -6.35 -9.59
C ILE A 24 -11.11 -7.16 -8.84
N GLU A 25 -12.04 -7.74 -9.55
CA GLU A 25 -13.13 -8.56 -8.97
C GLU A 25 -12.58 -9.76 -8.19
N GLU A 26 -11.60 -10.45 -8.74
CA GLU A 26 -10.96 -11.59 -8.07
C GLU A 26 -10.22 -11.15 -6.80
N ILE A 27 -9.51 -10.04 -6.87
CA ILE A 27 -8.77 -9.50 -5.73
C ILE A 27 -9.75 -9.05 -4.64
N VAL A 28 -10.82 -8.37 -5.00
CA VAL A 28 -11.87 -7.93 -4.07
C VAL A 28 -12.54 -9.13 -3.40
N LYS A 29 -12.81 -10.18 -4.15
CA LYS A 29 -13.38 -11.42 -3.61
C LYS A 29 -12.44 -12.04 -2.58
N SER A 30 -11.15 -12.10 -2.89
CA SER A 30 -10.12 -12.55 -1.95
C SER A 30 -10.09 -11.68 -0.69
N ALA A 31 -10.12 -10.36 -0.86
CA ALA A 31 -10.13 -9.41 0.25
C ALA A 31 -11.34 -9.61 1.17
N SER A 32 -12.54 -9.72 0.58
CA SER A 32 -13.77 -9.95 1.34
C SER A 32 -13.69 -11.24 2.16
N LYS A 33 -13.16 -12.30 1.56
CA LYS A 33 -13.00 -13.59 2.24
C LYS A 33 -12.04 -13.47 3.42
N LEU A 34 -10.88 -12.82 3.20
CA LEU A 34 -9.87 -12.68 4.25
C LEU A 34 -10.39 -11.88 5.44
N VAL A 35 -11.05 -10.76 5.22
CA VAL A 35 -11.54 -9.93 6.34
C VAL A 35 -12.72 -10.55 7.08
N SER A 36 -13.32 -11.58 6.55
CA SER A 36 -14.39 -12.32 7.23
C SER A 36 -13.86 -13.19 8.38
N TYR A 37 -12.57 -13.49 8.40
CA TYR A 37 -11.97 -14.26 9.49
C TYR A 37 -11.71 -13.39 10.71
N GLY A 38 -12.08 -13.88 11.90
CA GLY A 38 -11.96 -13.13 13.14
C GLY A 38 -10.53 -12.76 13.55
N GLY A 39 -9.53 -13.53 13.10
CA GLY A 39 -8.13 -13.27 13.40
C GLY A 39 -7.44 -12.29 12.44
N VAL A 40 -8.15 -11.79 11.43
CA VAL A 40 -7.62 -10.83 10.46
C VAL A 40 -7.96 -9.41 10.89
N HIS A 41 -6.95 -8.57 11.05
CA HIS A 41 -7.10 -7.21 11.57
C HIS A 41 -7.19 -6.17 10.45
N GLY A 42 -6.77 -6.52 9.25
CA GLY A 42 -6.78 -5.66 8.08
C GLY A 42 -6.15 -6.36 6.90
N LEU A 43 -5.77 -5.61 5.88
CA LEU A 43 -5.16 -6.14 4.66
C LEU A 43 -3.88 -5.39 4.32
N ASP A 44 -2.92 -6.12 3.74
CA ASP A 44 -1.70 -5.57 3.15
C ASP A 44 -1.83 -5.76 1.64
N LEU A 45 -2.14 -4.69 0.92
CA LEU A 45 -2.43 -4.74 -0.51
C LEU A 45 -1.22 -4.29 -1.31
N LEU A 46 -0.70 -5.18 -2.16
CA LEU A 46 0.41 -4.88 -3.07
C LEU A 46 -0.09 -4.11 -4.29
N ALA A 47 -0.69 -2.94 -4.07
CA ALA A 47 -1.43 -2.21 -5.09
C ALA A 47 -0.58 -1.81 -6.30
N TYR A 48 0.64 -1.31 -6.06
CA TYR A 48 1.50 -0.86 -7.17
C TYR A 48 2.26 -2.01 -7.85
N ARG A 49 2.00 -3.25 -7.42
CA ARG A 49 2.42 -4.46 -8.13
C ARG A 49 1.31 -5.05 -8.99
N PHE A 50 0.13 -4.42 -8.98
CA PHE A 50 -0.99 -4.78 -9.83
C PHE A 50 -0.73 -4.35 -11.28
N VAL A 51 -1.20 -5.16 -12.24
CA VAL A 51 -0.98 -4.92 -13.68
C VAL A 51 -2.06 -4.04 -14.33
N GLY A 52 -3.11 -3.69 -13.58
CA GLY A 52 -4.21 -2.86 -14.08
C GLY A 52 -4.25 -1.47 -13.43
N ASP A 53 -5.45 -0.90 -13.35
CA ASP A 53 -5.68 0.41 -12.76
C ASP A 53 -5.57 0.34 -11.23
N VAL A 54 -4.49 0.89 -10.70
CA VAL A 54 -4.17 0.83 -9.26
C VAL A 54 -5.17 1.61 -8.42
N SER A 55 -5.57 2.80 -8.85
CA SER A 55 -6.55 3.61 -8.11
C SER A 55 -7.90 2.90 -8.01
N SER A 56 -8.36 2.31 -9.11
CA SER A 56 -9.59 1.53 -9.10
C SER A 56 -9.49 0.33 -8.18
N LEU A 57 -8.35 -0.36 -8.17
CA LEU A 57 -8.11 -1.48 -7.26
C LEU A 57 -8.18 -1.04 -5.79
N MET A 58 -7.45 0.01 -5.43
CA MET A 58 -7.44 0.52 -4.06
C MET A 58 -8.83 0.90 -3.57
N ASN A 59 -9.58 1.62 -4.40
CA ASN A 59 -10.94 2.02 -4.07
C ASN A 59 -11.87 0.82 -3.92
N ALA A 60 -11.77 -0.16 -4.80
CA ALA A 60 -12.59 -1.36 -4.76
C ALA A 60 -12.33 -2.19 -3.50
N VAL A 61 -11.08 -2.41 -3.15
CA VAL A 61 -10.70 -3.13 -1.93
C VAL A 61 -11.17 -2.36 -0.69
N ARG A 62 -10.97 -1.04 -0.67
CA ARG A 62 -11.38 -0.21 0.47
C ARG A 62 -12.90 -0.23 0.67
N SER A 63 -13.68 -0.39 -0.40
CA SER A 63 -15.15 -0.40 -0.33
C SER A 63 -15.73 -1.66 0.30
N VAL A 64 -14.98 -2.75 0.42
CA VAL A 64 -15.49 -4.03 0.94
C VAL A 64 -15.10 -4.30 2.39
N THR A 65 -14.40 -3.39 3.03
CA THR A 65 -14.03 -3.55 4.45
C THR A 65 -13.83 -2.21 5.14
N ASP A 66 -14.22 -2.14 6.41
CA ASP A 66 -13.89 -1.03 7.30
C ASP A 66 -12.57 -1.26 8.05
N LYS A 67 -12.01 -2.46 7.93
CA LYS A 67 -10.72 -2.77 8.55
C LYS A 67 -9.60 -2.00 7.85
N PRO A 68 -8.50 -1.67 8.56
CA PRO A 68 -7.40 -0.92 7.95
C PRO A 68 -6.80 -1.64 6.76
N VAL A 69 -6.49 -0.88 5.70
CA VAL A 69 -5.76 -1.37 4.53
C VAL A 69 -4.43 -0.64 4.49
N ILE A 70 -3.35 -1.42 4.43
CA ILE A 70 -1.99 -0.93 4.25
C ILE A 70 -1.65 -1.13 2.77
N ILE A 71 -1.11 -0.11 2.13
CA ILE A 71 -0.68 -0.19 0.73
C ILE A 71 0.82 -0.43 0.68
N ALA A 72 1.22 -1.39 -0.12
CA ALA A 72 2.62 -1.78 -0.29
C ALA A 72 2.96 -2.00 -1.76
N GLY A 73 4.23 -2.24 -2.01
CA GLY A 73 4.77 -2.61 -3.31
C GLY A 73 5.02 -1.43 -4.24
N SER A 74 6.30 -1.11 -4.47
CA SER A 74 6.74 -0.12 -5.47
C SER A 74 6.23 1.31 -5.27
N ILE A 75 6.07 1.74 -4.03
CA ILE A 75 5.82 3.15 -3.73
C ILE A 75 7.17 3.86 -3.75
N ASP A 76 7.35 4.76 -4.72
CA ASP A 76 8.65 5.37 -5.02
C ASP A 76 8.59 6.88 -5.28
N CYS A 77 7.43 7.51 -5.07
CA CYS A 77 7.28 8.94 -5.30
C CYS A 77 6.11 9.53 -4.51
N LYS A 78 6.14 10.83 -4.33
CA LYS A 78 5.11 11.60 -3.61
C LYS A 78 3.71 11.42 -4.20
N LYS A 79 3.61 11.36 -5.52
CA LYS A 79 2.32 11.18 -6.21
C LYS A 79 1.62 9.90 -5.73
N LYS A 80 2.37 8.79 -5.61
CA LYS A 80 1.81 7.52 -5.14
C LYS A 80 1.36 7.61 -3.67
N ILE A 81 2.11 8.32 -2.82
CA ILE A 81 1.69 8.55 -1.43
C ILE A 81 0.36 9.32 -1.39
N LEU A 82 0.21 10.33 -2.23
CA LEU A 82 -1.04 11.09 -2.31
C LEU A 82 -2.20 10.20 -2.77
N GLU A 83 -2.00 9.37 -3.78
CA GLU A 83 -3.02 8.42 -4.25
C GLU A 83 -3.43 7.44 -3.14
N VAL A 84 -2.47 6.96 -2.36
CA VAL A 84 -2.72 6.08 -1.21
C VAL A 84 -3.61 6.80 -0.19
N MET A 85 -3.29 8.03 0.15
CA MET A 85 -4.09 8.81 1.10
C MET A 85 -5.50 9.04 0.58
N GLU A 86 -5.65 9.42 -0.68
CA GLU A 86 -6.96 9.66 -1.31
C GLU A 86 -7.82 8.40 -1.36
N SER A 87 -7.22 7.22 -1.40
CA SER A 87 -7.93 5.96 -1.38
C SER A 87 -8.54 5.61 -0.03
N GLY A 88 -8.18 6.33 1.03
CA GLY A 88 -8.62 6.05 2.39
C GLY A 88 -7.81 4.96 3.10
N ALA A 89 -6.68 4.55 2.54
CA ALA A 89 -5.80 3.58 3.19
C ALA A 89 -5.25 4.14 4.52
N ARG A 90 -4.99 3.27 5.46
CA ARG A 90 -4.52 3.64 6.80
C ARG A 90 -3.01 3.91 6.85
N ALA A 91 -2.25 3.23 6.01
CA ALA A 91 -0.80 3.30 6.03
C ALA A 91 -0.21 2.81 4.71
N PHE A 92 1.07 3.03 4.53
CA PHE A 92 1.81 2.48 3.40
C PHE A 92 3.22 2.07 3.83
N THR A 93 3.87 1.27 2.98
CA THR A 93 5.27 0.89 3.19
C THR A 93 6.12 1.30 2.00
N ILE A 94 7.34 1.75 2.29
CA ILE A 94 8.37 1.98 1.29
C ILE A 94 9.60 1.17 1.71
N GLY A 95 10.10 0.37 0.79
CA GLY A 95 11.32 -0.41 1.04
C GLY A 95 12.38 -0.13 0.00
N THR A 96 12.30 -0.81 -1.13
CA THR A 96 13.31 -0.78 -2.18
C THR A 96 13.69 0.61 -2.66
N ALA A 97 12.72 1.50 -2.84
CA ALA A 97 12.98 2.87 -3.31
C ALA A 97 13.88 3.65 -2.34
N ALA A 98 13.67 3.51 -1.04
CA ALA A 98 14.49 4.16 -0.03
C ALA A 98 15.89 3.51 0.05
N LEU A 99 15.93 2.18 0.07
CA LEU A 99 17.18 1.42 0.16
C LEU A 99 18.09 1.64 -1.05
N ASN A 100 17.50 1.75 -2.24
CA ASN A 100 18.25 1.97 -3.49
C ASN A 100 18.48 3.46 -3.79
N GLY A 101 18.00 4.36 -2.95
CA GLY A 101 18.24 5.80 -3.09
C GLY A 101 17.53 6.42 -4.29
N VAL A 102 16.38 5.91 -4.70
CA VAL A 102 15.68 6.37 -5.90
C VAL A 102 14.40 7.18 -5.62
N TYR A 103 13.98 7.28 -4.36
CA TYR A 103 12.81 8.08 -4.00
C TYR A 103 13.06 9.58 -4.21
N SER A 104 14.22 10.07 -3.81
CA SER A 104 14.58 11.48 -3.92
C SER A 104 15.88 11.65 -4.70
N SER A 105 15.95 12.70 -5.53
CA SER A 105 17.17 13.12 -6.24
C SER A 105 18.06 14.03 -5.39
N GLU A 106 17.59 14.48 -4.24
CA GLU A 106 18.30 15.44 -3.36
C GLU A 106 19.38 14.78 -2.49
N GLY A 107 19.54 13.48 -2.59
CA GLY A 107 20.54 12.70 -1.88
C GLY A 107 20.18 11.24 -1.95
N HIS A 108 21.17 10.37 -2.09
CA HIS A 108 20.94 8.96 -2.35
C HIS A 108 21.16 8.05 -1.13
N ASN A 109 21.69 8.59 0.00
CA ASN A 109 21.81 7.79 1.20
C ASN A 109 20.47 7.60 1.89
N LEU A 110 20.37 6.57 2.73
CA LEU A 110 19.12 6.20 3.39
C LEU A 110 18.53 7.35 4.22
N THR A 111 19.35 8.08 4.94
CA THR A 111 18.90 9.20 5.77
C THR A 111 18.23 10.30 4.94
N SER A 112 18.82 10.66 3.80
CA SER A 112 18.25 11.66 2.89
C SER A 112 16.92 11.18 2.31
N GLN A 113 16.84 9.91 1.95
CA GLN A 113 15.61 9.31 1.42
C GLN A 113 14.48 9.33 2.45
N LEU A 114 14.76 8.89 3.68
CA LEU A 114 13.77 8.87 4.76
C LEU A 114 13.31 10.28 5.11
N ARG A 115 14.23 11.24 5.14
CA ARG A 115 13.89 12.64 5.41
C ARG A 115 12.90 13.16 4.36
N LYS A 116 13.16 12.92 3.08
CA LYS A 116 12.28 13.37 2.01
C LYS A 116 10.90 12.72 2.08
N ILE A 117 10.84 11.43 2.37
CA ILE A 117 9.57 10.72 2.55
C ILE A 117 8.75 11.35 3.69
N ILE A 118 9.39 11.61 4.83
CA ILE A 118 8.73 12.22 5.99
C ILE A 118 8.22 13.62 5.65
N GLU A 119 9.02 14.41 4.95
CA GLU A 119 8.62 15.74 4.49
C GLU A 119 7.41 15.69 3.57
N ASP A 120 7.39 14.76 2.62
CA ASP A 120 6.30 14.60 1.69
C ASP A 120 5.00 14.17 2.40
N VAL A 121 5.10 13.25 3.35
CA VAL A 121 3.94 12.82 4.16
C VAL A 121 3.40 14.01 4.96
N ALA A 122 4.27 14.77 5.62
CA ALA A 122 3.86 15.93 6.40
C ALA A 122 3.19 17.00 5.52
N GLU A 123 3.70 17.24 4.33
CA GLU A 123 3.10 18.19 3.39
C GLU A 123 1.70 17.74 2.95
N ILE A 124 1.55 16.46 2.63
CA ILE A 124 0.27 15.89 2.23
C ILE A 124 -0.75 16.02 3.37
N ASP A 125 -0.36 15.65 4.59
CA ASP A 125 -1.24 15.74 5.77
C ASP A 125 -1.66 17.19 6.06
N SER A 126 -0.75 18.15 5.88
CA SER A 126 -1.05 19.56 6.17
C SER A 126 -2.06 20.17 5.21
N LYS A 127 -2.26 19.58 4.04
CA LYS A 127 -3.25 20.05 3.06
C LYS A 127 -4.66 19.59 3.37
N GLY A 128 -4.87 18.83 4.43
CA GLY A 128 -6.19 18.44 4.92
C GLY A 128 -6.96 17.50 4.01
N LEU A 129 -6.28 16.74 3.20
CA LEU A 129 -6.93 15.78 2.30
C LEU A 129 -7.42 14.55 3.02
#